data_d79b639067f0197384a7858649ca4053
#
_entry.id   d79b639067f0197384a7858649ca4053
#
_cell.length_a   1.000
_cell.length_b   1.000
_cell.length_c   1.000
_cell.angle_alpha   90.00
_cell.angle_beta   90.00
_cell.angle_gamma   90.00
#
_symmetry.space_group_name_H-M   'P 1'
#
loop_
_entity.id
_entity.type
_entity.pdbx_description
1 polymer ?
#
loop_
_entity_poly.entity_id
_entity_poly.type
_entity_poly.pdbx_seq_one_letter_code
_entity_poly.pdbx_strand_id
1 'polypeptide(L)'
;MTSMTTEKDCAAQLGAATHARHAVSAAFWATPLFVLLWSSGAIAARLGLDHATPFALLTLRFAITLAVLGAIGLASGHLLPPRGERLHVALTGLLLIGGYAVFYFLALDHGMTPGVLATVLGAQPMLTLLLTERRYSTTRIAGLALALAGLALVVADSLLLARLSVAGVSCGLAALACMTVGAILQKRIARAPAQVLPLQYGASLAACLLCLPFQPFAFEVSLAFALPLLWLTLGISIGATLLFYRLIRAGNLVNVTSLFYLVPAGTAVLDYLLLGNRMAPLALAGMAAVLAGLALVFRGARETARR
;
A
#
# COMPACT_ATOMS: atom_id res chain seq x y z
N MET A 1 7.53 -2.21 55.92
CA MET A 1 7.02 -1.40 54.78
C MET A 1 7.81 -1.54 53.50
N THR A 2 8.95 -2.23 53.46
CA THR A 2 9.89 -2.33 52.34
C THR A 2 9.59 -3.47 51.34
N SER A 3 8.73 -4.46 51.65
CA SER A 3 8.46 -5.61 50.76
C SER A 3 7.33 -5.39 49.75
N MET A 4 6.40 -4.49 50.00
CA MET A 4 5.28 -4.21 49.10
C MET A 4 5.64 -3.34 47.89
N THR A 5 6.74 -2.58 47.98
CA THR A 5 7.23 -1.74 46.82
C THR A 5 7.95 -2.59 45.81
N THR A 6 8.72 -3.59 46.21
CA THR A 6 9.47 -4.50 45.31
C THR A 6 8.55 -5.41 44.49
N GLU A 7 7.41 -5.83 45.02
CA GLU A 7 6.47 -6.71 44.32
C GLU A 7 5.66 -5.95 43.28
N LYS A 8 5.28 -4.70 43.53
CA LYS A 8 4.64 -3.81 42.54
C LYS A 8 5.58 -3.41 41.41
N ASP A 9 6.85 -3.16 41.71
CA ASP A 9 7.85 -2.85 40.70
C ASP A 9 8.20 -4.06 39.83
N CYS A 10 8.23 -5.27 40.36
CA CYS A 10 8.41 -6.51 39.64
C CYS A 10 7.21 -6.81 38.72
N ALA A 11 5.98 -6.61 39.16
CA ALA A 11 4.77 -6.77 38.37
C ALA A 11 4.68 -5.74 37.26
N ALA A 12 5.10 -4.49 37.49
CA ALA A 12 5.16 -3.44 36.48
C ALA A 12 6.23 -3.74 35.38
N GLN A 13 7.40 -4.26 35.79
CA GLN A 13 8.46 -4.67 34.87
C GLN A 13 8.07 -5.91 34.02
N LEU A 14 7.40 -6.91 34.65
CA LEU A 14 6.84 -8.06 33.94
C LEU A 14 5.74 -7.63 32.92
N GLY A 15 4.86 -6.70 33.32
CA GLY A 15 3.86 -6.11 32.43
C GLY A 15 4.48 -5.35 31.26
N ALA A 16 5.50 -4.54 31.52
CA ALA A 16 6.23 -3.82 30.47
C ALA A 16 6.98 -4.78 29.53
N ALA A 17 7.59 -5.84 30.05
CA ALA A 17 8.29 -6.84 29.23
C ALA A 17 7.33 -7.69 28.37
N THR A 18 6.14 -8.03 28.87
CA THR A 18 5.10 -8.73 28.11
C THR A 18 4.51 -7.82 27.03
N HIS A 19 4.23 -6.55 27.33
CA HIS A 19 3.80 -5.57 26.34
C HIS A 19 4.87 -5.34 25.23
N ALA A 20 6.14 -5.27 25.61
CA ALA A 20 7.24 -5.15 24.65
C ALA A 20 7.37 -6.40 23.75
N ARG A 21 7.23 -7.61 24.31
CA ARG A 21 7.23 -8.86 23.52
C ARG A 21 6.05 -8.96 22.56
N HIS A 22 4.86 -8.59 22.99
CA HIS A 22 3.67 -8.55 22.10
C HIS A 22 3.80 -7.48 21.00
N ALA A 23 4.39 -6.32 21.30
CA ALA A 23 4.65 -5.29 20.30
C ALA A 23 5.68 -5.73 19.27
N VAL A 24 6.76 -6.41 19.67
CA VAL A 24 7.79 -6.97 18.77
C VAL A 24 7.20 -8.10 17.92
N SER A 25 6.41 -9.00 18.50
CA SER A 25 5.73 -10.06 17.77
C SER A 25 4.72 -9.50 16.77
N ALA A 26 3.89 -8.53 17.17
CA ALA A 26 2.93 -7.88 16.27
C ALA A 26 3.63 -7.15 15.10
N ALA A 27 4.75 -6.48 15.34
CA ALA A 27 5.55 -5.82 14.32
C ALA A 27 6.20 -6.82 13.35
N PHE A 28 6.61 -8.00 13.84
CA PHE A 28 7.19 -9.07 13.03
C PHE A 28 6.20 -9.62 11.99
N TRP A 29 4.95 -9.85 12.38
CA TRP A 29 3.91 -10.36 11.48
C TRP A 29 3.26 -9.28 10.61
N ALA A 30 3.38 -8.00 10.97
CA ALA A 30 2.78 -6.91 10.23
C ALA A 30 3.31 -6.80 8.80
N THR A 31 4.61 -6.97 8.60
CA THR A 31 5.25 -6.85 7.28
C THR A 31 4.85 -7.98 6.31
N PRO A 32 5.00 -9.27 6.64
CA PRO A 32 4.56 -10.34 5.75
C PRO A 32 3.05 -10.32 5.51
N LEU A 33 2.24 -10.01 6.52
CA LEU A 33 0.79 -9.88 6.35
C LEU A 33 0.43 -8.72 5.41
N PHE A 34 1.11 -7.58 5.52
CA PHE A 34 0.95 -6.45 4.60
C PHE A 34 1.24 -6.86 3.15
N VAL A 35 2.38 -7.50 2.91
CA VAL A 35 2.77 -7.95 1.57
C VAL A 35 1.77 -8.96 1.02
N LEU A 36 1.36 -9.95 1.82
CA LEU A 36 0.38 -10.97 1.41
C LEU A 36 -0.97 -10.36 1.05
N LEU A 37 -1.51 -9.49 1.90
CA LEU A 37 -2.76 -8.79 1.64
C LEU A 37 -2.66 -7.95 0.36
N TRP A 38 -1.61 -7.13 0.23
CA TRP A 38 -1.47 -6.26 -0.95
C TRP A 38 -1.30 -7.07 -2.24
N SER A 39 -0.54 -8.17 -2.21
CA SER A 39 -0.37 -9.08 -3.34
C SER A 39 -1.68 -9.75 -3.76
N SER A 40 -2.49 -10.19 -2.80
CA SER A 40 -3.81 -10.76 -3.08
C SER A 40 -4.79 -9.74 -3.66
N GLY A 41 -4.59 -8.45 -3.36
CA GLY A 41 -5.39 -7.36 -3.89
C GLY A 41 -5.29 -7.23 -5.41
N ALA A 42 -4.12 -7.49 -5.99
CA ALA A 42 -3.93 -7.47 -7.45
C ALA A 42 -4.77 -8.55 -8.16
N ILE A 43 -4.81 -9.77 -7.58
CA ILE A 43 -5.62 -10.88 -8.09
C ILE A 43 -7.11 -10.56 -7.96
N ALA A 44 -7.54 -10.10 -6.78
CA ALA A 44 -8.94 -9.72 -6.55
C ALA A 44 -9.39 -8.56 -7.46
N ALA A 45 -8.50 -7.57 -7.72
CA ALA A 45 -8.80 -6.49 -8.65
C ALA A 45 -9.02 -7.00 -10.06
N ARG A 46 -8.17 -7.93 -10.54
CA ARG A 46 -8.35 -8.55 -11.85
C ARG A 46 -9.69 -9.30 -11.94
N LEU A 47 -9.97 -10.19 -10.99
CA LEU A 47 -11.23 -10.93 -10.95
C LEU A 47 -12.46 -10.01 -10.88
N GLY A 48 -12.37 -8.89 -10.16
CA GLY A 48 -13.45 -7.91 -10.09
C GLY A 48 -13.65 -7.15 -11.42
N LEU A 49 -12.55 -6.88 -12.16
CA LEU A 49 -12.59 -6.20 -13.45
C LEU A 49 -13.12 -7.09 -14.60
N ASP A 50 -13.13 -8.41 -14.44
CA ASP A 50 -13.78 -9.31 -15.39
C ASP A 50 -15.33 -9.13 -15.39
N HIS A 51 -15.89 -8.51 -14.32
CA HIS A 51 -17.33 -8.35 -14.10
C HIS A 51 -17.78 -6.88 -13.89
N ALA A 52 -16.87 -5.92 -13.95
CA ALA A 52 -17.17 -4.52 -13.75
C ALA A 52 -16.20 -3.59 -14.46
N THR A 53 -16.69 -2.40 -14.84
CA THR A 53 -15.80 -1.34 -15.30
C THR A 53 -14.92 -0.82 -14.15
N PRO A 54 -13.71 -0.32 -14.42
CA PRO A 54 -12.78 0.17 -13.39
C PRO A 54 -13.40 1.17 -12.41
N PHE A 55 -14.14 2.15 -12.94
CA PHE A 55 -14.75 3.19 -12.10
C PHE A 55 -15.97 2.68 -11.32
N ALA A 56 -16.71 1.70 -11.83
CA ALA A 56 -17.78 1.04 -11.06
C ALA A 56 -17.18 0.26 -9.88
N LEU A 57 -16.13 -0.54 -10.11
CA LEU A 57 -15.44 -1.29 -9.06
C LEU A 57 -14.86 -0.35 -8.00
N LEU A 58 -14.18 0.75 -8.39
CA LEU A 58 -13.61 1.74 -7.46
C LEU A 58 -14.67 2.44 -6.62
N THR A 59 -15.73 2.93 -7.26
CA THR A 59 -16.81 3.67 -6.59
C THR A 59 -17.52 2.78 -5.57
N LEU A 60 -17.90 1.56 -5.96
CA LEU A 60 -18.52 0.60 -5.06
C LEU A 60 -17.59 0.22 -3.90
N ARG A 61 -16.32 -0.06 -4.19
CA ARG A 61 -15.30 -0.33 -3.19
C ARG A 61 -15.17 0.80 -2.17
N PHE A 62 -15.06 2.05 -2.62
CA PHE A 62 -14.91 3.20 -1.72
C PHE A 62 -16.20 3.51 -0.96
N ALA A 63 -17.37 3.36 -1.57
CA ALA A 63 -18.65 3.54 -0.92
C ALA A 63 -18.86 2.52 0.22
N ILE A 64 -18.63 1.23 -0.05
CA ILE A 64 -18.76 0.19 0.98
C ILE A 64 -17.69 0.38 2.07
N THR A 65 -16.43 0.70 1.69
CA THR A 65 -15.38 1.00 2.67
C THR A 65 -15.78 2.15 3.59
N LEU A 66 -16.29 3.24 3.02
CA LEU A 66 -16.75 4.41 3.77
C LEU A 66 -17.92 4.06 4.70
N ALA A 67 -18.88 3.27 4.23
CA ALA A 67 -20.00 2.82 5.06
C ALA A 67 -19.55 2.00 6.26
N VAL A 68 -18.63 1.04 6.06
CA VAL A 68 -18.07 0.20 7.15
C VAL A 68 -17.25 1.04 8.12
N LEU A 69 -16.32 1.86 7.63
CA LEU A 69 -15.48 2.71 8.48
C LEU A 69 -16.31 3.80 9.17
N GLY A 70 -17.34 4.32 8.49
CA GLY A 70 -18.28 5.27 9.04
C GLY A 70 -19.08 4.67 10.21
N ALA A 71 -19.60 3.46 10.04
CA ALA A 71 -20.32 2.74 11.11
C ALA A 71 -19.40 2.48 12.32
N ILE A 72 -18.16 2.04 12.10
CA ILE A 72 -17.16 1.85 13.17
C ILE A 72 -16.83 3.19 13.85
N GLY A 73 -16.65 4.26 13.07
CA GLY A 73 -16.34 5.60 13.56
C GLY A 73 -17.48 6.18 14.42
N LEU A 74 -18.74 6.00 13.99
CA LEU A 74 -19.92 6.39 14.76
C LEU A 74 -20.02 5.62 16.08
N ALA A 75 -19.86 4.30 16.03
CA ALA A 75 -19.93 3.44 17.23
C ALA A 75 -18.82 3.75 18.25
N SER A 76 -17.63 4.18 17.77
CA SER A 76 -16.49 4.52 18.63
C SER A 76 -16.42 6.00 19.03
N GLY A 77 -17.34 6.85 18.55
CA GLY A 77 -17.34 8.30 18.80
C GLY A 77 -16.22 9.06 18.09
N HIS A 78 -15.53 8.44 17.12
CA HIS A 78 -14.35 9.01 16.45
C HIS A 78 -14.50 9.01 14.91
N LEU A 79 -15.58 9.58 14.39
CA LEU A 79 -15.86 9.60 12.95
C LEU A 79 -14.95 10.55 12.16
N LEU A 80 -14.66 11.72 12.73
CA LEU A 80 -13.91 12.78 12.05
C LEU A 80 -12.76 13.29 12.92
N PRO A 81 -11.61 13.62 12.31
CA PRO A 81 -10.54 14.31 13.03
C PRO A 81 -10.96 15.72 13.43
N PRO A 82 -10.21 16.38 14.33
CA PRO A 82 -10.45 17.77 14.73
C PRO A 82 -10.50 18.71 13.51
N ARG A 83 -11.30 19.80 13.61
CA ARG A 83 -11.55 20.70 12.47
C ARG A 83 -10.27 21.25 11.83
N GLY A 84 -9.24 21.56 12.61
CA GLY A 84 -7.96 22.10 12.09
C GLY A 84 -7.13 21.09 11.28
N GLU A 85 -7.36 19.78 11.43
CA GLU A 85 -6.60 18.73 10.74
C GLU A 85 -7.34 18.16 9.49
N ARG A 86 -8.65 18.48 9.35
CA ARG A 86 -9.52 17.84 8.33
C ARG A 86 -9.03 18.03 6.91
N LEU A 87 -8.62 19.26 6.56
CA LEU A 87 -8.12 19.57 5.21
C LEU A 87 -6.87 18.74 4.89
N HIS A 88 -5.91 18.70 5.83
CA HIS A 88 -4.69 17.91 5.64
C HIS A 88 -4.99 16.41 5.49
N VAL A 89 -5.88 15.86 6.32
CA VAL A 89 -6.31 14.46 6.25
C VAL A 89 -7.05 14.16 4.95
N ALA A 90 -7.98 15.05 4.53
CA ALA A 90 -8.74 14.87 3.29
C ALA A 90 -7.82 14.92 2.06
N LEU A 91 -6.91 15.90 1.97
CA LEU A 91 -5.93 16.00 0.89
C LEU A 91 -5.00 14.79 0.85
N THR A 92 -4.57 14.29 2.01
CA THR A 92 -3.76 13.07 2.10
C THR A 92 -4.53 11.87 1.53
N GLY A 93 -5.80 11.69 1.90
CA GLY A 93 -6.65 10.63 1.37
C GLY A 93 -6.91 10.79 -0.13
N LEU A 94 -7.21 12.02 -0.56
CA LEU A 94 -7.41 12.33 -1.97
C LEU A 94 -6.19 11.95 -2.83
N LEU A 95 -4.97 12.18 -2.33
CA LEU A 95 -3.76 11.79 -3.05
C LEU A 95 -3.47 10.29 -2.91
N LEU A 96 -3.35 9.78 -1.66
CA LEU A 96 -2.83 8.43 -1.39
C LEU A 96 -3.81 7.32 -1.77
N ILE A 97 -5.11 7.57 -1.70
CA ILE A 97 -6.16 6.60 -1.98
C ILE A 97 -6.85 6.95 -3.31
N GLY A 98 -7.51 8.11 -3.38
CA GLY A 98 -8.32 8.50 -4.51
C GLY A 98 -7.52 8.77 -5.78
N GLY A 99 -6.63 9.74 -5.76
CA GLY A 99 -5.83 10.15 -6.92
C GLY A 99 -4.94 9.01 -7.42
N TYR A 100 -4.26 8.32 -6.50
CA TYR A 100 -3.49 7.13 -6.85
C TYR A 100 -4.36 6.10 -7.59
N ALA A 101 -5.53 5.74 -7.06
CA ALA A 101 -6.38 4.73 -7.68
C ALA A 101 -6.96 5.19 -9.02
N VAL A 102 -7.46 6.42 -9.11
CA VAL A 102 -8.00 6.98 -10.36
C VAL A 102 -6.94 6.98 -11.45
N PHE A 103 -5.76 7.54 -11.18
CA PHE A 103 -4.68 7.58 -12.18
C PHE A 103 -4.11 6.19 -12.50
N TYR A 104 -4.10 5.26 -11.53
CA TYR A 104 -3.74 3.87 -11.75
C TYR A 104 -4.66 3.22 -12.79
N PHE A 105 -5.98 3.36 -12.63
CA PHE A 105 -6.94 2.76 -13.56
C PHE A 105 -6.96 3.47 -14.92
N LEU A 106 -6.80 4.79 -14.95
CA LEU A 106 -6.65 5.52 -16.22
C LEU A 106 -5.38 5.10 -16.97
N ALA A 107 -4.27 4.83 -16.27
CA ALA A 107 -3.07 4.32 -16.92
C ALA A 107 -3.31 2.95 -17.60
N LEU A 108 -4.04 2.05 -16.94
CA LEU A 108 -4.43 0.76 -17.51
C LEU A 108 -5.38 0.92 -18.71
N ASP A 109 -6.37 1.80 -18.60
CA ASP A 109 -7.34 2.09 -19.66
C ASP A 109 -6.66 2.66 -20.92
N HIS A 110 -5.60 3.46 -20.73
CA HIS A 110 -4.76 3.96 -21.82
C HIS A 110 -3.69 2.98 -22.32
N GLY A 111 -3.85 1.68 -22.02
CA GLY A 111 -3.06 0.58 -22.57
C GLY A 111 -1.75 0.27 -21.83
N MET A 112 -1.51 0.87 -20.65
CA MET A 112 -0.37 0.46 -19.82
C MET A 112 -0.66 -0.90 -19.19
N THR A 113 0.26 -1.85 -19.32
CA THR A 113 0.09 -3.15 -18.66
C THR A 113 0.32 -3.04 -17.15
N PRO A 114 -0.32 -3.91 -16.32
CA PRO A 114 -0.10 -3.91 -14.87
C PRO A 114 1.38 -4.04 -14.46
N GLY A 115 2.17 -4.82 -15.21
CA GLY A 115 3.60 -5.00 -14.95
C GLY A 115 4.43 -3.73 -15.20
N VAL A 116 4.15 -3.01 -16.31
CA VAL A 116 4.79 -1.72 -16.59
C VAL A 116 4.43 -0.70 -15.51
N LEU A 117 3.16 -0.62 -15.15
CA LEU A 117 2.69 0.29 -14.11
C LEU A 117 3.32 -0.04 -12.74
N ALA A 118 3.43 -1.33 -12.39
CA ALA A 118 4.13 -1.76 -11.18
C ALA A 118 5.61 -1.32 -11.19
N THR A 119 6.28 -1.36 -12.34
CA THR A 119 7.67 -0.90 -12.47
C THR A 119 7.77 0.62 -12.30
N VAL A 120 6.86 1.39 -12.89
CA VAL A 120 6.79 2.86 -12.68
C VAL A 120 6.58 3.17 -11.20
N LEU A 121 5.60 2.53 -10.56
CA LEU A 121 5.32 2.70 -9.14
C LEU A 121 6.47 2.20 -8.25
N GLY A 122 7.27 1.26 -8.72
CA GLY A 122 8.49 0.82 -8.07
C GLY A 122 9.55 1.92 -7.90
N ALA A 123 9.45 3.05 -8.60
CA ALA A 123 10.30 4.21 -8.35
C ALA A 123 9.94 4.96 -7.04
N GLN A 124 8.78 4.67 -6.41
CA GLN A 124 8.30 5.33 -5.20
C GLN A 124 9.31 5.34 -4.04
N PRO A 125 9.98 4.22 -3.66
CA PRO A 125 10.92 4.25 -2.56
C PRO A 125 12.15 5.14 -2.84
N MET A 126 12.60 5.21 -4.10
CA MET A 126 13.69 6.11 -4.50
C MET A 126 13.26 7.57 -4.38
N LEU A 127 12.08 7.92 -4.91
CA LEU A 127 11.52 9.28 -4.75
C LEU A 127 11.30 9.64 -3.29
N THR A 128 10.79 8.69 -2.50
CA THR A 128 10.61 8.88 -1.05
C THR A 128 11.93 9.18 -0.37
N LEU A 129 13.01 8.43 -0.70
CA LEU A 129 14.35 8.67 -0.16
C LEU A 129 14.83 10.10 -0.49
N LEU A 130 14.76 10.48 -1.76
CA LEU A 130 15.23 11.78 -2.23
C LEU A 130 14.44 12.96 -1.62
N LEU A 131 13.13 12.78 -1.38
CA LEU A 131 12.26 13.83 -0.85
C LEU A 131 12.26 13.92 0.68
N THR A 132 12.61 12.85 1.40
CA THR A 132 12.47 12.81 2.87
C THR A 132 13.80 12.76 3.61
N GLU A 133 14.88 12.33 3.00
CA GLU A 133 16.18 12.18 3.64
C GLU A 133 17.21 13.13 3.03
N ARG A 134 17.97 13.81 3.88
CA ARG A 134 19.05 14.72 3.45
C ARG A 134 20.40 14.00 3.28
N ARG A 135 20.56 12.87 3.93
CA ARG A 135 21.76 12.03 3.87
C ARG A 135 21.36 10.59 3.65
N TYR A 136 21.91 9.94 2.67
CA TYR A 136 21.63 8.55 2.34
C TYR A 136 22.94 7.79 2.09
N SER A 137 22.94 6.51 2.49
CA SER A 137 24.06 5.60 2.25
C SER A 137 24.04 5.14 0.79
N THR A 138 25.22 4.99 0.18
CA THR A 138 25.38 4.37 -1.14
C THR A 138 24.83 2.94 -1.16
N THR A 139 25.02 2.20 -0.06
CA THR A 139 24.45 0.85 0.14
C THR A 139 22.93 0.88 -0.03
N ARG A 140 22.26 1.92 0.49
CA ARG A 140 20.79 2.06 0.41
C ARG A 140 20.32 2.36 -0.99
N ILE A 141 21.01 3.27 -1.71
CA ILE A 141 20.71 3.57 -3.11
C ILE A 141 20.93 2.34 -3.99
N ALA A 142 22.05 1.63 -3.82
CA ALA A 142 22.33 0.40 -4.55
C ALA A 142 21.28 -0.68 -4.29
N GLY A 143 20.81 -0.80 -3.04
CA GLY A 143 19.73 -1.71 -2.67
C GLY A 143 18.41 -1.37 -3.36
N LEU A 144 18.01 -0.09 -3.41
CA LEU A 144 16.82 0.36 -4.11
C LEU A 144 16.91 0.13 -5.62
N ALA A 145 18.08 0.43 -6.22
CA ALA A 145 18.30 0.20 -7.65
C ALA A 145 18.25 -1.30 -8.00
N LEU A 146 18.88 -2.15 -7.17
CA LEU A 146 18.84 -3.60 -7.35
C LEU A 146 17.40 -4.16 -7.20
N ALA A 147 16.65 -3.68 -6.21
CA ALA A 147 15.27 -4.09 -6.03
C ALA A 147 14.36 -3.64 -7.19
N LEU A 148 14.56 -2.43 -7.73
CA LEU A 148 13.84 -1.95 -8.91
C LEU A 148 14.20 -2.76 -10.18
N ALA A 149 15.46 -3.07 -10.38
CA ALA A 149 15.91 -3.95 -11.46
C ALA A 149 15.33 -5.37 -11.33
N GLY A 150 15.31 -5.91 -10.11
CA GLY A 150 14.68 -7.19 -9.81
C GLY A 150 13.17 -7.17 -10.09
N LEU A 151 12.47 -6.09 -9.74
CA LEU A 151 11.06 -5.90 -10.08
C LEU A 151 10.85 -5.90 -11.60
N ALA A 152 11.69 -5.19 -12.36
CA ALA A 152 11.62 -5.18 -13.82
C ALA A 152 11.81 -6.58 -14.42
N LEU A 153 12.68 -7.41 -13.83
CA LEU A 153 12.85 -8.81 -14.23
C LEU A 153 11.62 -9.68 -13.91
N VAL A 154 10.96 -9.47 -12.76
CA VAL A 154 9.72 -10.19 -12.39
C VAL A 154 8.62 -9.96 -13.43
N VAL A 155 8.54 -8.76 -13.99
CA VAL A 155 7.49 -8.35 -14.96
C VAL A 155 8.04 -8.20 -16.39
N ALA A 156 9.18 -8.82 -16.70
CA ALA A 156 9.90 -8.63 -17.95
C ALA A 156 9.04 -8.85 -19.19
N ASP A 157 8.21 -9.90 -19.22
CA ASP A 157 7.32 -10.20 -20.35
C ASP A 157 6.33 -9.05 -20.58
N SER A 158 5.78 -8.46 -19.52
CA SER A 158 4.91 -7.29 -19.60
C SER A 158 5.63 -6.05 -20.14
N LEU A 159 6.92 -5.86 -19.79
CA LEU A 159 7.72 -4.74 -20.27
C LEU A 159 8.09 -4.89 -21.75
N LEU A 160 8.46 -6.10 -22.19
CA LEU A 160 8.85 -6.40 -23.56
C LEU A 160 7.69 -6.26 -24.55
N LEU A 161 6.46 -6.60 -24.11
CA LEU A 161 5.25 -6.53 -24.92
C LEU A 161 4.52 -5.19 -24.83
N ALA A 162 5.02 -4.25 -24.02
CA ALA A 162 4.33 -2.99 -23.73
C ALA A 162 4.28 -2.08 -24.97
N ARG A 163 3.07 -1.63 -25.29
CA ARG A 163 2.84 -0.50 -26.21
C ARG A 163 2.50 0.71 -25.35
N LEU A 164 3.49 1.60 -25.15
CA LEU A 164 3.33 2.76 -24.29
C LEU A 164 2.63 3.90 -25.04
N SER A 165 1.50 4.37 -24.49
CA SER A 165 0.86 5.61 -24.89
C SER A 165 1.33 6.76 -24.02
N VAL A 166 1.42 7.97 -24.55
CA VAL A 166 1.78 9.18 -23.78
C VAL A 166 0.78 9.39 -22.62
N ALA A 167 -0.53 9.20 -22.88
CA ALA A 167 -1.56 9.32 -21.86
C ALA A 167 -1.39 8.30 -20.76
N GLY A 168 -1.14 7.02 -21.07
CA GLY A 168 -0.91 5.96 -20.09
C GLY A 168 0.31 6.25 -19.21
N VAL A 169 1.44 6.66 -19.82
CA VAL A 169 2.66 7.03 -19.08
C VAL A 169 2.40 8.23 -18.17
N SER A 170 1.72 9.28 -18.66
CA SER A 170 1.38 10.46 -17.88
C SER A 170 0.51 10.09 -16.66
N CYS A 171 -0.51 9.25 -16.85
CA CYS A 171 -1.34 8.74 -15.75
C CYS A 171 -0.51 7.88 -14.78
N GLY A 172 0.37 7.01 -15.26
CA GLY A 172 1.26 6.21 -14.39
C GLY A 172 2.18 7.08 -13.53
N LEU A 173 2.76 8.13 -14.11
CA LEU A 173 3.58 9.10 -13.36
C LEU A 173 2.74 9.92 -12.37
N ALA A 174 1.51 10.29 -12.72
CA ALA A 174 0.59 10.96 -11.81
C ALA A 174 0.20 10.04 -10.63
N ALA A 175 -0.06 8.75 -10.89
CA ALA A 175 -0.30 7.76 -9.84
C ALA A 175 0.92 7.63 -8.89
N LEU A 176 2.14 7.56 -9.44
CA LEU A 176 3.39 7.54 -8.68
C LEU A 176 3.53 8.80 -7.80
N ALA A 177 3.27 9.98 -8.36
CA ALA A 177 3.34 11.25 -7.63
C ALA A 177 2.30 11.28 -6.50
N CYS A 178 1.05 10.93 -6.78
CA CYS A 178 -0.02 10.85 -5.78
C CYS A 178 0.32 9.89 -4.64
N MET A 179 0.81 8.70 -4.95
CA MET A 179 1.19 7.70 -3.96
C MET A 179 2.38 8.16 -3.12
N THR A 180 3.40 8.75 -3.75
CA THR A 180 4.62 9.22 -3.06
C THR A 180 4.31 10.39 -2.13
N VAL A 181 3.68 11.45 -2.66
CA VAL A 181 3.33 12.65 -1.87
C VAL A 181 2.31 12.29 -0.79
N GLY A 182 1.31 11.48 -1.13
CA GLY A 182 0.31 11.01 -0.18
C GLY A 182 0.92 10.22 0.99
N ALA A 183 1.90 9.34 0.74
CA ALA A 183 2.60 8.60 1.78
C ALA A 183 3.45 9.51 2.69
N ILE A 184 4.10 10.54 2.11
CA ILE A 184 4.85 11.55 2.88
C ILE A 184 3.91 12.37 3.77
N LEU A 185 2.76 12.80 3.25
CA LEU A 185 1.75 13.52 4.03
C LEU A 185 1.16 12.63 5.13
N GLN A 186 0.88 11.35 4.83
CA GLN A 186 0.38 10.37 5.80
C GLN A 186 1.36 10.16 6.96
N LYS A 187 2.68 10.18 6.70
CA LYS A 187 3.70 10.07 7.75
C LYS A 187 3.63 11.23 8.75
N ARG A 188 3.15 12.41 8.33
CA ARG A 188 3.01 13.58 9.19
C ARG A 188 1.75 13.57 10.05
N ILE A 189 0.80 12.67 9.78
CA ILE A 189 -0.44 12.54 10.54
C ILE A 189 -0.16 11.71 11.82
N ALA A 190 -0.27 12.36 12.97
CA ALA A 190 -0.03 11.72 14.28
C ALA A 190 -1.23 10.88 14.78
N ARG A 191 -2.41 11.05 14.17
CA ARG A 191 -3.65 10.37 14.56
C ARG A 191 -3.62 8.86 14.28
N ALA A 192 -4.40 8.11 15.04
CA ALA A 192 -4.58 6.68 14.78
C ALA A 192 -5.21 6.46 13.39
N PRO A 193 -4.76 5.47 12.61
CA PRO A 193 -5.28 5.24 11.25
C PRO A 193 -6.81 5.16 11.18
N ALA A 194 -7.46 4.49 12.14
CA ALA A 194 -8.90 4.35 12.18
C ALA A 194 -9.67 5.68 12.33
N GLN A 195 -9.03 6.73 12.87
CA GLN A 195 -9.63 8.06 13.04
C GLN A 195 -9.58 8.92 11.79
N VAL A 196 -8.72 8.60 10.84
CA VAL A 196 -8.50 9.41 9.62
C VAL A 196 -9.08 8.76 8.37
N LEU A 197 -9.15 7.43 8.33
CA LEU A 197 -9.62 6.67 7.18
C LEU A 197 -11.04 7.03 6.72
N PRO A 198 -12.04 7.24 7.59
CA PRO A 198 -13.38 7.61 7.13
C PRO A 198 -13.37 8.88 6.27
N LEU A 199 -12.66 9.93 6.71
CA LEU A 199 -12.55 11.18 5.96
C LEU A 199 -11.73 11.01 4.67
N GLN A 200 -10.68 10.19 4.69
CA GLN A 200 -9.85 9.94 3.52
C GLN A 200 -10.61 9.18 2.44
N TYR A 201 -11.37 8.13 2.81
CA TYR A 201 -12.23 7.40 1.88
C TYR A 201 -13.41 8.25 1.41
N GLY A 202 -13.95 9.13 2.25
CA GLY A 202 -14.98 10.10 1.85
C GLY A 202 -14.49 11.06 0.76
N ALA A 203 -13.29 11.64 0.93
CA ALA A 203 -12.66 12.49 -0.07
C ALA A 203 -12.35 11.72 -1.37
N SER A 204 -11.88 10.47 -1.26
CA SER A 204 -11.58 9.62 -2.41
C SER A 204 -12.84 9.20 -3.17
N LEU A 205 -13.92 8.88 -2.47
CA LEU A 205 -15.23 8.60 -3.08
C LEU A 205 -15.75 9.83 -3.83
N ALA A 206 -15.67 11.02 -3.21
CA ALA A 206 -16.09 12.25 -3.87
C ALA A 206 -15.31 12.47 -5.19
N ALA A 207 -14.00 12.22 -5.21
CA ALA A 207 -13.20 12.30 -6.43
C ALA A 207 -13.65 11.29 -7.49
N CYS A 208 -13.93 10.04 -7.11
CA CYS A 208 -14.48 9.03 -8.03
C CYS A 208 -15.82 9.46 -8.60
N LEU A 209 -16.74 9.97 -7.77
CA LEU A 209 -18.04 10.44 -8.20
C LEU A 209 -17.95 11.59 -9.20
N LEU A 210 -16.98 12.49 -9.04
CA LEU A 210 -16.71 13.57 -10.01
C LEU A 210 -16.19 13.04 -11.36
N CYS A 211 -15.55 11.88 -11.40
CA CYS A 211 -15.09 11.25 -12.63
C CYS A 211 -16.18 10.42 -13.34
N LEU A 212 -17.24 9.99 -12.63
CA LEU A 212 -18.27 9.11 -13.20
C LEU A 212 -18.96 9.64 -14.48
N PRO A 213 -19.26 10.94 -14.62
CA PRO A 213 -19.89 11.44 -15.87
C PRO A 213 -19.05 11.22 -17.12
N PHE A 214 -17.75 10.98 -16.94
CA PHE A 214 -16.76 10.85 -18.03
C PHE A 214 -16.28 9.41 -18.24
N GLN A 215 -16.80 8.45 -17.44
CA GLN A 215 -16.31 7.07 -17.41
C GLN A 215 -17.48 6.08 -17.47
N PRO A 216 -17.31 4.92 -18.12
CA PRO A 216 -18.34 3.88 -18.11
C PRO A 216 -18.58 3.38 -16.69
N PHE A 217 -19.86 3.17 -16.35
CA PHE A 217 -20.26 2.62 -15.06
C PHE A 217 -21.19 1.42 -15.28
N ALA A 218 -20.59 0.23 -15.30
CA ALA A 218 -21.32 -1.02 -15.45
C ALA A 218 -20.69 -2.10 -14.57
N PHE A 219 -21.53 -2.97 -14.01
CA PHE A 219 -21.11 -4.13 -13.24
C PHE A 219 -22.18 -5.23 -13.29
N GLU A 220 -21.76 -6.47 -13.12
CA GLU A 220 -22.62 -7.63 -13.03
C GLU A 220 -22.97 -7.93 -11.58
N VAL A 221 -24.25 -8.12 -11.28
CA VAL A 221 -24.70 -8.56 -9.95
C VAL A 221 -24.54 -10.08 -9.84
N SER A 222 -23.35 -10.53 -9.47
CA SER A 222 -22.99 -11.95 -9.35
C SER A 222 -22.09 -12.21 -8.14
N LEU A 223 -22.02 -13.47 -7.67
CA LEU A 223 -21.06 -13.85 -6.63
C LEU A 223 -19.62 -13.71 -7.10
N ALA A 224 -19.37 -13.93 -8.39
CA ALA A 224 -18.06 -13.77 -9.01
C ALA A 224 -17.55 -12.32 -8.94
N PHE A 225 -18.45 -11.34 -8.96
CA PHE A 225 -18.15 -9.92 -8.70
C PHE A 225 -18.10 -9.58 -7.21
N ALA A 226 -19.08 -10.08 -6.44
CA ALA A 226 -19.25 -9.69 -5.04
C ALA A 226 -18.07 -10.13 -4.15
N LEU A 227 -17.53 -11.35 -4.35
CA LEU A 227 -16.42 -11.87 -3.55
C LEU A 227 -15.12 -11.03 -3.72
N PRO A 228 -14.64 -10.76 -4.95
CA PRO A 228 -13.51 -9.85 -5.15
C PRO A 228 -13.76 -8.45 -4.59
N LEU A 229 -14.96 -7.88 -4.78
CA LEU A 229 -15.31 -6.57 -4.25
C LEU A 229 -15.25 -6.52 -2.72
N LEU A 230 -15.80 -7.52 -2.03
CA LEU A 230 -15.74 -7.63 -0.56
C LEU A 230 -14.30 -7.80 -0.08
N TRP A 231 -13.49 -8.64 -0.76
CA TRP A 231 -12.08 -8.78 -0.42
C TRP A 231 -11.30 -7.48 -0.60
N LEU A 232 -11.49 -6.78 -1.72
CA LEU A 232 -10.89 -5.46 -1.97
C LEU A 232 -11.33 -4.43 -0.93
N THR A 233 -12.56 -4.50 -0.44
CA THR A 233 -13.10 -3.58 0.56
C THR A 233 -12.56 -3.90 1.95
N LEU A 234 -12.79 -5.11 2.45
CA LEU A 234 -12.47 -5.49 3.84
C LEU A 234 -10.99 -5.85 4.01
N GLY A 235 -10.46 -6.68 3.10
CA GLY A 235 -9.08 -7.12 3.15
C GLY A 235 -8.09 -5.99 2.81
N ILE A 236 -8.31 -5.32 1.68
CA ILE A 236 -7.35 -4.35 1.16
C ILE A 236 -7.63 -2.93 1.65
N SER A 237 -8.83 -2.38 1.39
CA SER A 237 -9.12 -1.00 1.76
C SER A 237 -9.12 -0.77 3.26
N ILE A 238 -9.54 -1.74 4.06
CA ILE A 238 -9.53 -1.62 5.52
C ILE A 238 -8.28 -2.29 6.09
N GLY A 239 -8.13 -3.61 5.92
CA GLY A 239 -7.07 -4.38 6.56
C GLY A 239 -5.66 -3.97 6.15
N ALA A 240 -5.36 -4.04 4.85
CA ALA A 240 -4.02 -3.72 4.34
C ALA A 240 -3.69 -2.23 4.51
N THR A 241 -4.67 -1.32 4.34
CA THR A 241 -4.44 0.11 4.52
C THR A 241 -4.21 0.48 5.98
N LEU A 242 -4.95 -0.10 6.93
CA LEU A 242 -4.70 0.07 8.37
C LEU A 242 -3.29 -0.40 8.72
N LEU A 243 -2.88 -1.53 8.17
CA LEU A 243 -1.55 -2.09 8.41
C LEU A 243 -0.46 -1.22 7.81
N PHE A 244 -0.64 -0.76 6.57
CA PHE A 244 0.26 0.17 5.90
C PHE A 244 0.45 1.46 6.69
N TYR A 245 -0.63 2.07 7.17
CA TYR A 245 -0.57 3.29 7.96
C TYR A 245 0.10 3.08 9.32
N ARG A 246 -0.10 1.92 9.95
CA ARG A 246 0.65 1.54 11.16
C ARG A 246 2.15 1.41 10.88
N LEU A 247 2.51 0.76 9.78
CA LEU A 247 3.91 0.62 9.35
C LEU A 247 4.54 2.00 9.04
N ILE A 248 3.85 2.87 8.30
CA ILE A 248 4.29 4.25 8.03
C ILE A 248 4.53 5.00 9.33
N ARG A 249 3.61 4.91 10.28
CA ARG A 249 3.70 5.62 11.55
C ARG A 249 4.86 5.13 12.41
N ALA A 250 5.06 3.81 12.50
CA ALA A 250 6.06 3.18 13.34
C ALA A 250 7.47 3.17 12.73
N GLY A 251 7.58 3.07 11.40
CA GLY A 251 8.84 2.82 10.70
C GLY A 251 9.42 4.01 9.95
N ASN A 252 10.62 3.81 9.38
CA ASN A 252 11.16 4.71 8.37
C ASN A 252 10.35 4.59 7.07
N LEU A 253 9.94 5.71 6.50
CA LEU A 253 9.03 5.74 5.35
C LEU A 253 9.61 5.02 4.13
N VAL A 254 10.91 5.21 3.85
CA VAL A 254 11.60 4.54 2.73
C VAL A 254 11.59 3.02 2.90
N ASN A 255 11.83 2.53 4.13
CA ASN A 255 11.81 1.10 4.40
C ASN A 255 10.40 0.52 4.18
N VAL A 256 9.36 1.23 4.60
CA VAL A 256 7.96 0.79 4.43
C VAL A 256 7.55 0.81 2.96
N THR A 257 7.88 1.87 2.23
CA THR A 257 7.57 1.94 0.79
C THR A 257 8.36 0.92 -0.03
N SER A 258 9.58 0.55 0.41
CA SER A 258 10.37 -0.51 -0.24
C SER A 258 9.70 -1.89 -0.19
N LEU A 259 8.77 -2.14 0.75
CA LEU A 259 8.02 -3.39 0.81
C LEU A 259 7.14 -3.62 -0.44
N PHE A 260 6.77 -2.54 -1.14
CA PHE A 260 6.02 -2.67 -2.39
C PHE A 260 6.79 -3.39 -3.49
N TYR A 261 8.13 -3.48 -3.43
CA TYR A 261 8.88 -4.34 -4.34
C TYR A 261 8.56 -5.84 -4.18
N LEU A 262 8.12 -6.25 -2.99
CA LEU A 262 7.70 -7.64 -2.73
C LEU A 262 6.31 -7.96 -3.28
N VAL A 263 5.49 -6.94 -3.56
CA VAL A 263 4.09 -7.16 -3.97
C VAL A 263 4.00 -7.91 -5.31
N PRO A 264 4.69 -7.52 -6.40
CA PRO A 264 4.66 -8.28 -7.65
C PRO A 264 5.22 -9.70 -7.49
N ALA A 265 6.27 -9.86 -6.69
CA ALA A 265 6.81 -11.19 -6.38
C ALA A 265 5.79 -12.04 -5.60
N GLY A 266 5.14 -11.46 -4.59
CA GLY A 266 4.06 -12.10 -3.84
C GLY A 266 2.86 -12.44 -4.72
N THR A 267 2.49 -11.55 -5.65
CA THR A 267 1.42 -11.81 -6.62
C THR A 267 1.78 -12.98 -7.54
N ALA A 268 3.01 -13.04 -8.05
CA ALA A 268 3.47 -14.15 -8.89
C ALA A 268 3.45 -15.51 -8.14
N VAL A 269 3.83 -15.50 -6.85
CA VAL A 269 3.73 -16.70 -6.00
C VAL A 269 2.27 -17.12 -5.79
N LEU A 270 1.38 -16.18 -5.49
CA LEU A 270 -0.06 -16.45 -5.33
C LEU A 270 -0.69 -16.94 -6.64
N ASP A 271 -0.32 -16.36 -7.77
CA ASP A 271 -0.77 -16.77 -9.10
C ASP A 271 -0.37 -18.23 -9.41
N TYR A 272 0.87 -18.59 -9.08
CA TYR A 272 1.32 -19.98 -9.17
C TYR A 272 0.54 -20.93 -8.27
N LEU A 273 0.33 -20.56 -7.00
CA LEU A 273 -0.31 -21.42 -6.01
C LEU A 273 -1.83 -21.55 -6.22
N LEU A 274 -2.50 -20.48 -6.66
CA LEU A 274 -3.97 -20.43 -6.76
C LEU A 274 -4.47 -20.75 -8.18
N LEU A 275 -3.72 -20.34 -9.21
CA LEU A 275 -4.13 -20.44 -10.60
C LEU A 275 -3.27 -21.45 -11.40
N GLY A 276 -2.20 -21.99 -10.79
CA GLY A 276 -1.32 -23.00 -11.41
C GLY A 276 -0.41 -22.45 -12.51
N ASN A 277 -0.31 -21.14 -12.68
CA ASN A 277 0.53 -20.49 -13.70
C ASN A 277 2.01 -20.66 -13.34
N ARG A 278 2.81 -21.22 -14.27
CA ARG A 278 4.24 -21.43 -14.03
C ARG A 278 5.00 -20.10 -14.00
N MET A 279 5.88 -19.98 -13.02
CA MET A 279 6.78 -18.82 -12.95
C MET A 279 7.94 -18.97 -13.95
N ALA A 280 8.18 -17.93 -14.74
CA ALA A 280 9.33 -17.89 -15.65
C ALA A 280 10.65 -17.89 -14.85
N PRO A 281 11.72 -18.53 -15.34
CA PRO A 281 13.04 -18.50 -14.67
C PRO A 281 13.54 -17.07 -14.42
N LEU A 282 13.25 -16.15 -15.35
CA LEU A 282 13.60 -14.73 -15.22
C LEU A 282 12.87 -14.07 -14.03
N ALA A 283 11.60 -14.44 -13.78
CA ALA A 283 10.85 -13.95 -12.63
C ALA A 283 11.46 -14.45 -11.31
N LEU A 284 11.93 -15.69 -11.25
CA LEU A 284 12.63 -16.22 -10.07
C LEU A 284 13.94 -15.48 -9.79
N ALA A 285 14.74 -15.20 -10.83
CA ALA A 285 15.94 -14.38 -10.71
C ALA A 285 15.61 -12.95 -10.22
N GLY A 286 14.55 -12.37 -10.76
CA GLY A 286 14.03 -11.06 -10.33
C GLY A 286 13.62 -11.04 -8.86
N MET A 287 12.92 -12.08 -8.38
CA MET A 287 12.54 -12.21 -6.97
C MET A 287 13.77 -12.27 -6.05
N ALA A 288 14.78 -13.05 -6.43
CA ALA A 288 16.06 -13.10 -5.69
C ALA A 288 16.73 -11.72 -5.63
N ALA A 289 16.76 -10.98 -6.76
CA ALA A 289 17.30 -9.63 -6.80
C ALA A 289 16.51 -8.64 -5.93
N VAL A 290 15.17 -8.72 -5.90
CA VAL A 290 14.32 -7.92 -5.00
C VAL A 290 14.68 -8.19 -3.54
N LEU A 291 14.78 -9.45 -3.14
CA LEU A 291 15.13 -9.81 -1.76
C LEU A 291 16.53 -9.33 -1.36
N ALA A 292 17.53 -9.50 -2.24
CA ALA A 292 18.89 -9.00 -2.03
C ALA A 292 18.90 -7.46 -1.93
N GLY A 293 18.17 -6.77 -2.82
CA GLY A 293 18.04 -5.31 -2.81
C GLY A 293 17.43 -4.80 -1.51
N LEU A 294 16.36 -5.42 -1.03
CA LEU A 294 15.73 -5.06 0.25
C LEU A 294 16.67 -5.29 1.44
N ALA A 295 17.42 -6.40 1.45
CA ALA A 295 18.42 -6.64 2.49
C ALA A 295 19.46 -5.51 2.56
N LEU A 296 19.92 -5.00 1.39
CA LEU A 296 20.82 -3.84 1.31
C LEU A 296 20.13 -2.54 1.78
N VAL A 297 18.86 -2.30 1.42
CA VAL A 297 18.10 -1.13 1.88
C VAL A 297 18.04 -1.08 3.41
N PHE A 298 17.66 -2.20 4.04
CA PHE A 298 17.56 -2.27 5.49
C PHE A 298 18.93 -2.19 6.19
N ARG A 299 19.97 -2.76 5.60
CA ARG A 299 21.35 -2.62 6.09
C ARG A 299 21.82 -1.17 6.02
N GLY A 300 21.66 -0.51 4.88
CA GLY A 300 22.04 0.89 4.71
C GLY A 300 21.27 1.86 5.60
N ALA A 301 19.99 1.54 5.94
CA ALA A 301 19.23 2.31 6.90
C ALA A 301 19.83 2.25 8.32
N ARG A 302 20.33 1.08 8.74
CA ARG A 302 21.02 0.91 10.04
C ARG A 302 22.36 1.66 10.08
N GLU A 303 23.11 1.69 8.97
CA GLU A 303 24.36 2.44 8.85
C GLU A 303 24.13 3.95 8.99
N THR A 304 23.09 4.49 8.35
CA THR A 304 22.72 5.91 8.45
C THR A 304 22.28 6.30 9.86
N ALA A 305 21.59 5.41 10.57
CA ALA A 305 21.12 5.66 11.95
C ALA A 305 22.25 5.64 13.00
N ARG A 306 23.42 5.06 12.67
CA ARG A 306 24.59 5.00 13.56
C ARG A 306 25.56 6.18 13.40
N ARG A 307 25.39 6.95 12.33
CA ARG A 307 26.16 8.19 12.05
C ARG A 307 25.40 9.43 12.50
#